data_54047de6464046ee5a37c92aef3da145
#
_entry.id   54047de6464046ee5a37c92aef3da145
#
_cell.length_a   1.000
_cell.length_b   1.000
_cell.length_c   1.000
_cell.angle_alpha   90.00
_cell.angle_beta   90.00
_cell.angle_gamma   90.00
#
_symmetry.space_group_name_H-M   'P 1'
#
loop_
_entity.id
_entity.type
_entity.pdbx_description
1 polymer ?
#
loop_
_entity_poly.entity_id
_entity_poly.type
_entity_poly.pdbx_seq_one_letter_code
_entity_poly.pdbx_strand_id
1 'polypeptide(L)'
;MDKTIRWLKISYWLAAIADFVVAVLCLIPSRMGVVQYVYPMGLMSAVAFSWGVLLLFADREPFERRWILLPTILVVTLLGIVGVHAGITGVLPLSRIVASSSATMIVLSILIYSYVNARNLEKT
;
A
#
# COMPACT_ATOMS: atom_id res chain seq x y z
N MET A 1 -21.93 -11.92 -2.84
CA MET A 1 -21.73 -10.93 -1.74
C MET A 1 -20.62 -11.37 -0.78
N ASP A 2 -20.70 -12.58 -0.21
CA ASP A 2 -19.69 -13.06 0.74
C ASP A 2 -18.29 -13.13 0.16
N LYS A 3 -18.15 -13.57 -1.09
CA LYS A 3 -16.86 -13.64 -1.78
C LYS A 3 -16.26 -12.25 -1.94
N THR A 4 -17.08 -11.27 -2.32
CA THR A 4 -16.63 -9.89 -2.50
C THR A 4 -16.19 -9.28 -1.19
N ILE A 5 -16.94 -9.48 -0.10
CA ILE A 5 -16.59 -8.99 1.22
C ILE A 5 -15.27 -9.61 1.69
N ARG A 6 -15.08 -10.90 1.43
CA ARG A 6 -13.84 -11.59 1.77
C ARG A 6 -12.63 -10.98 1.07
N TRP A 7 -12.75 -10.72 -0.23
CA TRP A 7 -11.67 -10.09 -0.99
C TRP A 7 -11.40 -8.66 -0.53
N LEU A 8 -12.46 -7.89 -0.19
CA LEU A 8 -12.28 -6.55 0.37
C LEU A 8 -11.52 -6.61 1.69
N LYS A 9 -11.88 -7.53 2.58
CA LYS A 9 -11.18 -7.69 3.86
C LYS A 9 -9.72 -8.09 3.66
N ILE A 10 -9.46 -9.01 2.73
CA ILE A 10 -8.09 -9.39 2.39
C ILE A 10 -7.30 -8.16 1.92
N SER A 11 -7.91 -7.35 1.04
CA SER A 11 -7.27 -6.13 0.55
C SER A 11 -6.95 -5.15 1.68
N TYR A 12 -7.90 -4.90 2.57
CA TYR A 12 -7.69 -3.97 3.67
C TYR A 12 -6.58 -4.45 4.62
N TRP A 13 -6.60 -5.73 4.98
CA TRP A 13 -5.58 -6.27 5.87
C TRP A 13 -4.21 -6.31 5.21
N LEU A 14 -4.14 -6.74 3.94
CA LEU A 14 -2.88 -6.77 3.21
C LEU A 14 -2.27 -5.37 3.10
N ALA A 15 -3.08 -4.39 2.71
CA ALA A 15 -2.62 -3.01 2.58
C ALA A 15 -2.25 -2.42 3.95
N ALA A 16 -3.01 -2.72 5.00
CA ALA A 16 -2.70 -2.25 6.35
C ALA A 16 -1.37 -2.82 6.85
N ILE A 17 -1.15 -4.12 6.67
CA ILE A 17 0.11 -4.75 7.05
C ILE A 17 1.27 -4.13 6.28
N ALA A 18 1.10 -3.92 4.97
CA ALA A 18 2.12 -3.27 4.14
C ALA A 18 2.44 -1.86 4.65
N ASP A 19 1.41 -1.09 5.00
CA ASP A 19 1.59 0.27 5.51
C ASP A 19 2.31 0.27 6.86
N PHE A 20 1.98 -0.65 7.76
CA PHE A 20 2.66 -0.76 9.05
C PHE A 20 4.13 -1.17 8.87
N VAL A 21 4.41 -2.09 7.94
CA VAL A 21 5.79 -2.48 7.62
C VAL A 21 6.56 -1.28 7.08
N VAL A 22 5.99 -0.51 6.16
CA VAL A 22 6.62 0.70 5.63
C VAL A 22 6.84 1.72 6.75
N ALA A 23 5.88 1.88 7.64
CA ALA A 23 6.00 2.81 8.76
C ALA A 23 7.21 2.47 9.64
N VAL A 24 7.39 1.18 9.96
CA VAL A 24 8.54 0.74 10.76
C VAL A 24 9.84 0.91 9.99
N LEU A 25 9.87 0.54 8.70
CA LEU A 25 11.07 0.67 7.88
C LEU A 25 11.49 2.13 7.73
N CYS A 26 10.54 3.06 7.61
CA CYS A 26 10.83 4.49 7.51
C CYS A 26 11.49 5.05 8.78
N LEU A 27 11.26 4.42 9.94
CA LEU A 27 11.92 4.79 11.19
C LEU A 27 13.35 4.24 11.27
N ILE A 28 13.71 3.30 10.39
CA ILE A 28 15.03 2.70 10.33
C ILE A 28 15.59 2.92 8.92
N PRO A 29 16.12 4.13 8.61
CA PRO A 29 16.56 4.48 7.24
C PRO A 29 17.58 3.50 6.66
N SER A 30 18.46 2.92 7.48
CA SER A 30 19.47 1.96 7.02
C SER A 30 18.84 0.72 6.40
N ARG A 31 17.67 0.30 6.86
CA ARG A 31 16.95 -0.86 6.29
C ARG A 31 16.36 -0.56 4.93
N MET A 32 16.10 0.72 4.63
CA MET A 32 15.62 1.15 3.32
C MET A 32 16.77 1.48 2.36
N GLY A 33 18.02 1.38 2.81
CA GLY A 33 19.19 1.69 1.98
C GLY A 33 19.51 3.17 1.87
N VAL A 34 18.93 4.02 2.73
CA VAL A 34 19.12 5.46 2.73
C VAL A 34 19.62 5.89 4.12
N VAL A 35 20.64 6.78 4.17
CA VAL A 35 21.28 7.14 5.43
C VAL A 35 20.98 8.59 5.88
N GLN A 36 20.35 9.42 5.04
CA GLN A 36 20.36 10.86 5.25
C GLN A 36 19.02 11.61 5.33
N TYR A 37 17.89 10.96 5.43
CA TYR A 37 16.62 11.69 5.43
C TYR A 37 15.70 11.25 6.57
N VAL A 38 16.20 11.41 7.80
CA VAL A 38 15.47 10.97 9.01
C VAL A 38 14.14 11.71 9.18
N TYR A 39 14.15 13.03 8.95
CA TYR A 39 12.93 13.82 9.17
C TYR A 39 11.83 13.52 8.14
N PRO A 40 12.10 13.59 6.81
CA PRO A 40 11.08 13.23 5.81
C PRO A 40 10.60 11.77 5.95
N MET A 41 11.48 10.85 6.30
CA MET A 41 11.11 9.46 6.51
C MET A 41 10.24 9.28 7.74
N GLY A 42 10.48 10.06 8.80
CA GLY A 42 9.62 10.07 9.97
C GLY A 42 8.21 10.58 9.64
N LEU A 43 8.11 11.62 8.83
CA LEU A 43 6.82 12.12 8.36
C LEU A 43 6.09 11.07 7.54
N MET A 44 6.79 10.39 6.65
CA MET A 44 6.21 9.30 5.86
C MET A 44 5.75 8.15 6.76
N SER A 45 6.51 7.81 7.79
CA SER A 45 6.13 6.80 8.76
C SER A 45 4.80 7.15 9.43
N ALA A 46 4.64 8.40 9.85
CA ALA A 46 3.40 8.86 10.47
C ALA A 46 2.20 8.72 9.52
N VAL A 47 2.38 9.11 8.26
CA VAL A 47 1.33 8.98 7.23
C VAL A 47 1.01 7.51 6.97
N ALA A 48 2.02 6.67 6.80
CA ALA A 48 1.83 5.25 6.52
C ALA A 48 1.12 4.54 7.68
N PHE A 49 1.50 4.83 8.91
CA PHE A 49 0.84 4.27 10.09
C PHE A 49 -0.63 4.71 10.15
N SER A 50 -0.90 5.99 9.94
CA SER A 50 -2.27 6.53 9.95
C SER A 50 -3.12 5.90 8.86
N TRP A 51 -2.54 5.70 7.67
CA TRP A 51 -3.25 5.04 6.57
C TRP A 51 -3.57 3.58 6.91
N GLY A 52 -2.64 2.88 7.55
CA GLY A 52 -2.88 1.51 8.02
C GLY A 52 -4.06 1.45 8.98
N VAL A 53 -4.14 2.39 9.92
CA VAL A 53 -5.28 2.49 10.84
C VAL A 53 -6.58 2.76 10.08
N LEU A 54 -6.55 3.67 9.10
CA LEU A 54 -7.70 3.94 8.24
C LEU A 54 -8.22 2.67 7.56
N LEU A 55 -7.32 1.84 7.05
CA LEU A 55 -7.69 0.59 6.39
C LEU A 55 -8.34 -0.41 7.38
N LEU A 56 -7.88 -0.43 8.62
CA LEU A 56 -8.51 -1.27 9.65
C LEU A 56 -9.92 -0.78 9.98
N PHE A 57 -10.15 0.53 9.96
CA PHE A 57 -11.50 1.07 10.10
C PHE A 57 -12.38 0.70 8.90
N ALA A 58 -11.81 0.68 7.70
CA ALA A 58 -12.54 0.25 6.50
C ALA A 58 -12.96 -1.22 6.61
N ASP A 59 -12.15 -2.06 7.24
CA ASP A 59 -12.43 -3.48 7.41
C ASP A 59 -13.69 -3.74 8.26
N ARG A 60 -14.09 -2.80 9.10
CA ARG A 60 -15.29 -2.95 9.93
C ARG A 60 -16.57 -2.91 9.09
N GLU A 61 -16.58 -2.11 8.03
CA GLU A 61 -17.69 -2.00 7.09
C GLU A 61 -17.13 -2.11 5.67
N PRO A 62 -16.70 -3.32 5.28
CA PRO A 62 -15.86 -3.47 4.09
C PRO A 62 -16.54 -3.02 2.80
N PHE A 63 -17.82 -3.30 2.63
CA PHE A 63 -18.52 -2.93 1.40
C PHE A 63 -18.88 -1.43 1.40
N GLU A 64 -19.35 -0.92 2.52
CA GLU A 64 -19.75 0.49 2.63
C GLU A 64 -18.57 1.44 2.44
N ARG A 65 -17.39 1.04 2.89
CA ARG A 65 -16.18 1.87 2.84
C ARG A 65 -15.23 1.47 1.71
N ARG A 66 -15.75 0.78 0.68
CA ARG A 66 -14.92 0.32 -0.46
C ARG A 66 -14.24 1.45 -1.21
N TRP A 67 -14.77 2.67 -1.14
CA TRP A 67 -14.18 3.84 -1.79
C TRP A 67 -12.76 4.15 -1.29
N ILE A 68 -12.41 3.71 -0.08
CA ILE A 68 -11.08 3.91 0.49
C ILE A 68 -10.01 3.21 -0.35
N LEU A 69 -10.39 2.16 -1.10
CA LEU A 69 -9.45 1.48 -1.98
C LEU A 69 -8.95 2.37 -3.13
N LEU A 70 -9.74 3.33 -3.60
CA LEU A 70 -9.31 4.21 -4.69
C LEU A 70 -8.08 5.05 -4.31
N PRO A 71 -8.10 5.86 -3.23
CA PRO A 71 -6.90 6.58 -2.83
C PRO A 71 -5.77 5.64 -2.37
N THR A 72 -6.10 4.47 -1.85
CA THR A 72 -5.08 3.48 -1.48
C THR A 72 -4.35 2.95 -2.71
N ILE A 73 -5.08 2.65 -3.78
CA ILE A 73 -4.48 2.26 -5.08
C ILE A 73 -3.58 3.38 -5.60
N LEU A 74 -4.03 4.63 -5.51
CA LEU A 74 -3.23 5.78 -5.93
C LEU A 74 -1.93 5.88 -5.14
N VAL A 75 -2.00 5.76 -3.82
CA VAL A 75 -0.82 5.84 -2.95
C VAL A 75 0.17 4.73 -3.30
N VAL A 76 -0.30 3.50 -3.43
CA VAL A 76 0.56 2.35 -3.75
C VAL A 76 1.21 2.53 -5.12
N THR A 77 0.45 3.01 -6.11
CA THR A 77 0.97 3.27 -7.46
C THR A 77 2.06 4.34 -7.43
N LEU A 78 1.82 5.45 -6.73
CA LEU A 78 2.81 6.54 -6.64
C LEU A 78 4.07 6.08 -5.90
N LEU A 79 3.94 5.32 -4.84
CA LEU A 79 5.09 4.77 -4.14
C LEU A 79 5.90 3.83 -5.03
N GLY A 80 5.23 3.03 -5.84
CA GLY A 80 5.89 2.17 -6.81
C GLY A 80 6.67 2.95 -7.86
N ILE A 81 6.07 4.03 -8.38
CA ILE A 81 6.73 4.92 -9.35
C ILE A 81 7.98 5.56 -8.74
N VAL A 82 7.88 6.06 -7.51
CA VAL A 82 9.02 6.65 -6.80
C VAL A 82 10.13 5.61 -6.61
N GLY A 83 9.76 4.37 -6.27
CA GLY A 83 10.73 3.28 -6.11
C GLY A 83 11.48 2.96 -7.41
N VAL A 84 10.75 2.88 -8.52
CA VAL A 84 11.37 2.64 -9.84
C VAL A 84 12.28 3.80 -10.23
N HIS A 85 11.85 5.03 -10.01
CA HIS A 85 12.65 6.22 -10.27
C HIS A 85 13.96 6.20 -9.46
N ALA A 86 13.87 5.85 -8.17
CA ALA A 86 15.05 5.73 -7.32
C ALA A 86 16.05 4.68 -7.86
N GLY A 87 15.53 3.63 -8.49
CA GLY A 87 16.35 2.62 -9.12
C GLY A 87 17.04 3.09 -10.38
N ILE A 88 16.29 3.77 -11.24
CA ILE A 88 16.84 4.33 -12.49
C ILE A 88 17.94 5.34 -12.19
N THR A 89 17.77 6.14 -11.14
CA THR A 89 18.76 7.15 -10.75
C THR A 89 19.92 6.61 -9.91
N GLY A 90 19.92 5.31 -9.61
CA GLY A 90 21.02 4.66 -8.87
C GLY A 90 21.00 4.86 -7.37
N VAL A 91 19.92 5.44 -6.80
CA VAL A 91 19.81 5.67 -5.37
C VAL A 91 19.64 4.35 -4.60
N LEU A 92 18.95 3.37 -5.21
CA LEU A 92 18.72 2.05 -4.61
C LEU A 92 19.30 0.94 -5.49
N PRO A 93 19.78 -0.17 -4.89
CA PRO A 93 20.27 -1.31 -5.66
C PRO A 93 19.15 -2.02 -6.43
N LEU A 94 19.50 -2.59 -7.58
CA LEU A 94 18.53 -3.25 -8.46
C LEU A 94 17.74 -4.36 -7.75
N SER A 95 18.39 -5.13 -6.87
CA SER A 95 17.72 -6.20 -6.13
C SER A 95 16.56 -5.70 -5.27
N ARG A 96 16.74 -4.56 -4.61
CA ARG A 96 15.68 -3.95 -3.81
C ARG A 96 14.52 -3.46 -4.67
N ILE A 97 14.82 -2.93 -5.85
CA ILE A 97 13.81 -2.42 -6.77
C ILE A 97 12.98 -3.55 -7.33
N VAL A 98 13.60 -4.64 -7.73
CA VAL A 98 12.89 -5.83 -8.24
C VAL A 98 11.96 -6.39 -7.15
N ALA A 99 12.45 -6.55 -5.92
CA ALA A 99 11.65 -7.05 -4.81
C ALA A 99 10.49 -6.11 -4.48
N SER A 100 10.76 -4.81 -4.38
CA SER A 100 9.76 -3.79 -4.06
C SER A 100 8.71 -3.68 -5.16
N SER A 101 9.12 -3.67 -6.42
CA SER A 101 8.21 -3.58 -7.56
C SER A 101 7.32 -4.81 -7.65
N SER A 102 7.86 -6.00 -7.41
CA SER A 102 7.08 -7.24 -7.39
C SER A 102 6.02 -7.21 -6.30
N ALA A 103 6.39 -6.80 -5.08
CA ALA A 103 5.45 -6.67 -3.98
C ALA A 103 4.35 -5.64 -4.30
N THR A 104 4.72 -4.49 -4.86
CA THR A 104 3.79 -3.45 -5.28
C THR A 104 2.79 -3.97 -6.31
N MET A 105 3.26 -4.70 -7.31
CA MET A 105 2.38 -5.26 -8.36
C MET A 105 1.39 -6.27 -7.77
N ILE A 106 1.82 -7.11 -6.85
CA ILE A 106 0.94 -8.09 -6.19
C ILE A 106 -0.14 -7.36 -5.39
N VAL A 107 0.24 -6.38 -4.58
CA VAL A 107 -0.70 -5.59 -3.78
C VAL A 107 -1.69 -4.87 -4.68
N LEU A 108 -1.21 -4.18 -5.73
CA LEU A 108 -2.08 -3.47 -6.67
C LEU A 108 -3.08 -4.41 -7.34
N SER A 109 -2.64 -5.59 -7.77
CA SER A 109 -3.52 -6.56 -8.42
C SER A 109 -4.67 -6.96 -7.49
N ILE A 110 -4.38 -7.23 -6.23
CA ILE A 110 -5.39 -7.61 -5.24
C ILE A 110 -6.34 -6.45 -4.95
N LEU A 111 -5.82 -5.24 -4.79
CA LEU A 111 -6.64 -4.06 -4.50
C LEU A 111 -7.58 -3.75 -5.67
N ILE A 112 -7.07 -3.77 -6.89
CA ILE A 112 -7.87 -3.49 -8.10
C ILE A 112 -8.94 -4.56 -8.28
N TYR A 113 -8.57 -5.83 -8.15
CA TYR A 113 -9.52 -6.94 -8.27
C TYR A 113 -10.66 -6.79 -7.25
N SER A 114 -10.33 -6.50 -6.00
CA SER A 114 -11.34 -6.34 -4.95
C SER A 114 -12.26 -5.16 -5.22
N TYR A 115 -11.71 -4.04 -5.68
CA TYR A 115 -12.50 -2.86 -5.98
C TYR A 115 -13.45 -3.10 -7.16
N VAL A 116 -12.94 -3.72 -8.23
CA VAL A 116 -13.76 -4.00 -9.43
C VAL A 116 -14.91 -4.94 -9.08
N ASN A 117 -14.65 -5.98 -8.30
CA ASN A 117 -15.70 -6.90 -7.85
C ASN A 117 -16.78 -6.18 -7.04
N ALA A 118 -16.38 -5.31 -6.12
CA ALA A 118 -17.32 -4.54 -5.31
C ALA A 118 -18.15 -3.59 -6.19
N ARG A 119 -17.52 -2.94 -7.16
CA ARG A 119 -18.20 -2.04 -8.09
C ARG A 119 -19.21 -2.78 -8.95
N ASN A 120 -18.87 -3.97 -9.42
CA ASN A 120 -19.77 -4.77 -10.25
C ASN A 120 -21.01 -5.20 -9.48
N LEU A 121 -20.89 -5.52 -8.20
CA LEU A 121 -22.04 -5.82 -7.36
C LEU A 121 -22.97 -4.63 -7.19
N GLU A 122 -22.42 -3.42 -7.14
CA GLU A 122 -23.22 -2.19 -7.02
C GLU A 122 -24.10 -1.96 -8.24
N LYS A 123 -23.66 -2.41 -9.42
CA LYS A 123 -24.41 -2.24 -10.68
C LYS A 123 -25.53 -3.24 -10.86
N THR A 124 -25.57 -4.28 -10.08
CA THR A 124 -26.65 -5.28 -10.12
C THR A 124 -27.66 -5.03 -9.01
#